data_2e890909fbb45da4ab9eafdb830f81ea
#
_entry.id   2e890909fbb45da4ab9eafdb830f81ea
#
_cell.length_a   1.000
_cell.length_b   1.000
_cell.length_c   1.000
_cell.angle_alpha   90.00
_cell.angle_beta   90.00
_cell.angle_gamma   90.00
#
_symmetry.space_group_name_H-M   'P 1'
#
loop_
_entity.id
_entity.type
_entity.pdbx_description
1 polymer ?
#
loop_
_entity_poly.entity_id
_entity_poly.type
_entity_poly.pdbx_seq_one_letter_code
_entity_poly.pdbx_strand_id
1 'polypeptide(L)'
;VHLPDILHDLRTIIQGAVYSKKQDFYIDTEDMLHEDIITDRLRLTQVLLNIISNAVKFTPVGGMIHVGISEQPCGKEGYTMVIFRVKDNGIGMSPEFQEHIFDSFTREHTVTENGIGGTGLGMAITKNIVDMMGGRIQVESEVGKGTEFTVTLECELSGMTTKPESAS
;
A
#
# COMPACT_ATOMS: atom_id res chain seq x y z
N VAL A 1 -13.58 -4.93 -8.53
CA VAL A 1 -12.33 -4.53 -9.20
C VAL A 1 -11.49 -5.76 -9.52
N HIS A 2 -10.72 -5.65 -10.53
CA HIS A 2 -9.79 -6.70 -10.95
C HIS A 2 -8.41 -6.28 -10.48
N LEU A 3 -7.90 -6.95 -9.47
CA LEU A 3 -6.64 -6.55 -8.84
C LEU A 3 -5.47 -6.41 -9.81
N PRO A 4 -5.29 -7.32 -10.78
CA PRO A 4 -4.17 -7.15 -11.71
C PRO A 4 -4.22 -5.83 -12.48
N ASP A 5 -5.42 -5.32 -12.77
CA ASP A 5 -5.54 -4.04 -13.47
C ASP A 5 -5.07 -2.89 -12.60
N ILE A 6 -5.41 -2.93 -11.30
CA ILE A 6 -4.96 -1.90 -10.38
C ILE A 6 -3.45 -1.94 -10.25
N LEU A 7 -2.88 -3.13 -10.16
CA LEU A 7 -1.43 -3.27 -10.02
C LEU A 7 -0.71 -2.77 -11.28
N HIS A 8 -1.28 -3.04 -12.43
CA HIS A 8 -0.72 -2.57 -13.69
C HIS A 8 -0.74 -1.05 -13.74
N ASP A 9 -1.85 -0.43 -13.33
CA ASP A 9 -1.98 1.02 -13.32
C ASP A 9 -0.97 1.65 -12.35
N LEU A 10 -0.81 1.06 -11.17
CA LEU A 10 0.13 1.58 -10.19
C LEU A 10 1.56 1.51 -10.72
N ARG A 11 1.91 0.41 -11.36
CA ARG A 11 3.24 0.25 -11.92
C ARG A 11 3.47 1.31 -13.00
N THR A 12 2.48 1.55 -13.84
CA THR A 12 2.59 2.53 -14.91
C THR A 12 2.80 3.93 -14.34
N ILE A 13 2.05 4.27 -13.29
CA ILE A 13 2.15 5.60 -12.69
C ILE A 13 3.51 5.82 -12.03
N ILE A 14 4.01 4.80 -11.31
CA ILE A 14 5.21 4.96 -10.52
C ILE A 14 6.50 4.71 -11.31
N GLN A 15 6.38 4.12 -12.47
CA GLN A 15 7.52 3.67 -13.26
C GLN A 15 8.57 4.75 -13.52
N GLY A 16 8.11 5.95 -13.86
CA GLY A 16 9.05 7.04 -14.14
C GLY A 16 9.90 7.43 -12.94
N ALA A 17 9.27 7.49 -11.76
CA ALA A 17 9.99 7.86 -10.55
C ALA A 17 10.99 6.78 -10.14
N VAL A 18 10.58 5.52 -10.25
CA VAL A 18 11.43 4.39 -9.93
C VAL A 18 12.63 4.37 -10.88
N TYR A 19 12.38 4.57 -12.15
CA TYR A 19 13.42 4.55 -13.15
C TYR A 19 14.42 5.69 -12.92
N SER A 20 13.93 6.87 -12.62
CA SER A 20 14.76 8.03 -12.35
C SER A 20 15.70 7.80 -11.19
N LYS A 21 15.27 7.07 -10.18
CA LYS A 21 16.10 6.78 -9.02
C LYS A 21 16.80 5.43 -9.13
N LYS A 22 16.69 4.76 -10.26
CA LYS A 22 17.34 3.47 -10.49
C LYS A 22 17.01 2.48 -9.38
N GLN A 23 15.77 2.50 -8.93
CA GLN A 23 15.31 1.59 -7.90
C GLN A 23 14.76 0.32 -8.52
N ASP A 24 14.81 -0.77 -7.78
CA ASP A 24 14.18 -2.01 -8.21
C ASP A 24 12.78 -2.05 -7.61
N PHE A 25 11.80 -2.33 -8.42
CA PHE A 25 10.40 -2.34 -7.98
C PHE A 25 9.77 -3.67 -8.36
N TYR A 26 9.31 -4.39 -7.36
CA TYR A 26 8.73 -5.71 -7.56
C TYR A 26 7.29 -5.76 -7.07
N ILE A 27 6.44 -6.49 -7.77
CA ILE A 27 5.09 -6.77 -7.31
C ILE A 27 4.94 -8.28 -7.26
N ASP A 28 4.60 -8.79 -6.08
CA ASP A 28 4.48 -10.22 -5.84
C ASP A 28 3.01 -10.55 -5.54
N THR A 29 2.40 -11.36 -6.37
CA THR A 29 1.01 -11.75 -6.21
C THR A 29 0.86 -13.25 -6.01
N GLU A 30 1.93 -13.93 -5.61
CA GLU A 30 1.90 -15.38 -5.45
C GLU A 30 0.85 -15.85 -4.47
N ASP A 31 0.63 -15.11 -3.42
CA ASP A 31 -0.33 -15.50 -2.39
C ASP A 31 -1.71 -14.87 -2.58
N MET A 32 -1.96 -14.31 -3.75
CA MET A 32 -3.24 -13.74 -4.07
C MET A 32 -4.13 -14.85 -4.61
N LEU A 33 -5.26 -15.09 -3.97
CA LEU A 33 -6.14 -16.18 -4.34
C LEU A 33 -7.27 -15.77 -5.28
N HIS A 34 -7.69 -14.53 -5.19
CA HIS A 34 -8.80 -14.05 -6.02
C HIS A 34 -8.35 -12.77 -6.73
N GLU A 35 -8.56 -12.72 -8.02
CA GLU A 35 -8.19 -11.52 -8.77
C GLU A 35 -9.29 -10.48 -8.74
N ASP A 36 -10.51 -10.90 -8.47
CA ASP A 36 -11.65 -9.99 -8.47
C ASP A 36 -12.25 -9.86 -7.08
N ILE A 37 -12.34 -8.64 -6.59
CA ILE A 37 -12.95 -8.37 -5.30
C ILE A 37 -13.84 -7.16 -5.46
N ILE A 38 -14.76 -6.98 -4.53
CA ILE A 38 -15.64 -5.84 -4.55
C ILE A 38 -15.12 -4.83 -3.55
N THR A 39 -14.70 -3.70 -4.04
CA THR A 39 -14.19 -2.63 -3.21
C THR A 39 -14.22 -1.32 -4.02
N ASP A 40 -13.91 -0.22 -3.36
CA ASP A 40 -13.87 1.08 -4.02
C ASP A 40 -12.53 1.22 -4.74
N ARG A 41 -12.57 1.13 -6.07
CA ARG A 41 -11.36 1.15 -6.89
C ARG A 41 -10.56 2.44 -6.69
N LEU A 42 -11.27 3.57 -6.66
CA LEU A 42 -10.58 4.86 -6.56
C LEU A 42 -9.86 4.98 -5.22
N ARG A 43 -10.54 4.61 -4.14
CA ARG A 43 -9.93 4.72 -2.82
C ARG A 43 -8.78 3.75 -2.65
N LEU A 44 -8.95 2.52 -3.12
CA LEU A 44 -7.88 1.53 -3.02
C LEU A 44 -6.65 1.98 -3.80
N THR A 45 -6.87 2.49 -5.01
CA THR A 45 -5.76 2.99 -5.84
C THR A 45 -5.05 4.14 -5.13
N GLN A 46 -5.81 5.04 -4.53
CA GLN A 46 -5.23 6.19 -3.83
C GLN A 46 -4.41 5.75 -2.63
N VAL A 47 -4.92 4.80 -1.85
CA VAL A 47 -4.19 4.29 -0.69
C VAL A 47 -2.86 3.67 -1.12
N LEU A 48 -2.91 2.79 -2.11
CA LEU A 48 -1.70 2.10 -2.55
C LEU A 48 -0.72 3.06 -3.18
N LEU A 49 -1.21 4.00 -3.98
CA LEU A 49 -0.33 4.96 -4.63
C LEU A 49 0.36 5.85 -3.59
N ASN A 50 -0.37 6.28 -2.56
CA ASN A 50 0.23 7.12 -1.52
C ASN A 50 1.34 6.37 -0.79
N ILE A 51 1.11 5.10 -0.47
CA ILE A 51 2.09 4.30 0.25
C ILE A 51 3.31 4.02 -0.64
N ILE A 52 3.07 3.65 -1.90
CA ILE A 52 4.17 3.35 -2.81
C ILE A 52 4.98 4.61 -3.12
N SER A 53 4.31 5.74 -3.29
CA SER A 53 5.01 7.00 -3.54
C SER A 53 5.91 7.37 -2.37
N ASN A 54 5.45 7.12 -1.15
CA ASN A 54 6.27 7.35 0.02
C ASN A 54 7.49 6.43 0.00
N ALA A 55 7.30 5.16 -0.34
CA ALA A 55 8.42 4.24 -0.41
C ALA A 55 9.46 4.71 -1.42
N VAL A 56 9.02 5.17 -2.59
CA VAL A 56 9.94 5.67 -3.61
C VAL A 56 10.69 6.89 -3.08
N LYS A 57 9.98 7.77 -2.40
CA LYS A 57 10.57 9.01 -1.90
C LYS A 57 11.66 8.74 -0.85
N PHE A 58 11.40 7.81 0.05
CA PHE A 58 12.31 7.55 1.15
C PHE A 58 13.34 6.45 0.87
N THR A 59 13.31 5.85 -0.31
CA THR A 59 14.31 4.87 -0.69
C THR A 59 15.35 5.57 -1.57
N PRO A 60 16.62 5.46 -1.25
CA PRO A 60 17.65 6.15 -2.05
C PRO A 60 17.82 5.54 -3.43
N VAL A 61 18.59 6.24 -4.24
CA VAL A 61 18.93 5.77 -5.58
C VAL A 61 19.53 4.38 -5.46
N GLY A 62 19.05 3.47 -6.27
CA GLY A 62 19.55 2.10 -6.27
C GLY A 62 18.89 1.19 -5.25
N GLY A 63 17.94 1.69 -4.46
CA GLY A 63 17.27 0.88 -3.47
C GLY A 63 16.21 -0.03 -4.06
N MET A 64 15.43 -0.66 -3.18
CA MET A 64 14.45 -1.65 -3.62
C MET A 64 13.12 -1.44 -2.93
N ILE A 65 12.04 -1.63 -3.67
CA ILE A 65 10.68 -1.54 -3.15
C ILE A 65 9.94 -2.81 -3.58
N HIS A 66 9.31 -3.45 -2.62
CA HIS A 66 8.60 -4.71 -2.87
C HIS A 66 7.14 -4.56 -2.43
N VAL A 67 6.22 -4.81 -3.35
CA VAL A 67 4.80 -4.77 -3.07
C VAL A 67 4.29 -6.20 -3.09
N GLY A 68 3.67 -6.66 -2.02
CA GLY A 68 3.12 -8.00 -1.96
C GLY A 68 1.64 -7.97 -1.69
N ILE A 69 0.90 -8.87 -2.28
CA ILE A 69 -0.51 -9.02 -2.02
C ILE A 69 -0.77 -10.46 -1.62
N SER A 70 -1.43 -10.63 -0.50
CA SER A 70 -1.78 -11.96 -0.04
C SER A 70 -3.21 -11.95 0.47
N GLU A 71 -3.77 -13.11 0.71
CA GLU A 71 -5.12 -13.23 1.21
C GLU A 71 -5.14 -14.24 2.34
N GLN A 72 -6.06 -14.01 3.26
CA GLN A 72 -6.28 -14.95 4.36
C GLN A 72 -7.77 -15.14 4.54
N PRO A 73 -8.19 -16.30 5.02
CA PRO A 73 -9.60 -16.52 5.31
C PRO A 73 -10.02 -15.57 6.43
N CYS A 74 -11.18 -15.00 6.32
CA CYS A 74 -11.67 -14.09 7.35
C CYS A 74 -12.82 -14.70 8.14
N GLY A 75 -13.19 -15.92 7.86
CA GLY A 75 -14.26 -16.58 8.59
C GLY A 75 -15.66 -16.17 8.17
N LYS A 76 -15.78 -15.40 7.11
CA LYS A 76 -17.07 -14.90 6.66
C LYS A 76 -17.27 -15.34 5.23
N GLU A 77 -18.35 -16.07 4.99
CA GLU A 77 -18.60 -16.60 3.67
C GLU A 77 -18.78 -15.48 2.66
N GLY A 78 -18.18 -15.61 1.51
CA GLY A 78 -18.26 -14.62 0.45
C GLY A 78 -17.29 -13.45 0.62
N TYR A 79 -16.42 -13.52 1.63
CA TYR A 79 -15.45 -12.46 1.89
C TYR A 79 -14.05 -13.03 2.04
N THR A 80 -13.07 -12.19 1.82
CA THR A 80 -11.67 -12.57 2.03
C THR A 80 -10.94 -11.39 2.66
N MET A 81 -9.87 -11.69 3.36
CA MET A 81 -9.05 -10.65 3.94
C MET A 81 -7.89 -10.45 2.99
N VAL A 82 -7.78 -9.27 2.39
CA VAL A 82 -6.70 -8.97 1.45
C VAL A 82 -5.67 -8.13 2.18
N ILE A 83 -4.42 -8.52 2.07
CA ILE A 83 -3.33 -7.87 2.77
C ILE A 83 -2.34 -7.34 1.73
N PHE A 84 -2.12 -6.02 1.78
CA PHE A 84 -1.18 -5.37 0.88
C PHE A 84 0.02 -4.95 1.71
N ARG A 85 1.21 -5.35 1.30
CA ARG A 85 2.44 -4.95 2.00
C ARG A 85 3.35 -4.20 1.04
N VAL A 86 3.85 -3.06 1.50
CA VAL A 86 4.80 -2.28 0.71
C VAL A 86 6.04 -2.14 1.56
N LYS A 87 7.09 -2.80 1.14
CA LYS A 87 8.35 -2.83 1.90
C LYS A 87 9.46 -2.20 1.10
N ASP A 88 10.25 -1.34 1.75
CA ASP A 88 11.40 -0.74 1.09
C ASP A 88 12.63 -0.92 1.98
N ASN A 89 13.80 -0.79 1.38
CA ASN A 89 15.05 -0.83 2.10
C ASN A 89 15.64 0.57 2.23
N GLY A 90 14.76 1.54 2.44
CA GLY A 90 15.16 2.94 2.52
C GLY A 90 15.71 3.36 3.86
N ILE A 91 15.63 4.64 4.14
CA ILE A 91 16.25 5.22 5.32
C ILE A 91 15.57 4.82 6.62
N GLY A 92 14.33 4.34 6.55
CA GLY A 92 13.58 4.00 7.73
C GLY A 92 13.11 5.23 8.51
N MET A 93 12.45 4.97 9.62
CA MET A 93 11.92 6.04 10.45
C MET A 93 12.28 5.78 11.90
N SER A 94 12.53 6.85 12.65
CA SER A 94 12.78 6.72 14.09
C SER A 94 11.51 6.22 14.77
N PRO A 95 11.61 5.61 15.94
CA PRO A 95 10.42 5.18 16.66
C PRO A 95 9.46 6.34 16.93
N GLU A 96 10.02 7.50 17.21
CA GLU A 96 9.23 8.66 17.49
C GLU A 96 8.42 9.11 16.28
N PHE A 97 9.06 9.17 15.12
CA PHE A 97 8.37 9.55 13.90
C PHE A 97 7.32 8.50 13.52
N GLN A 98 7.66 7.23 13.73
CA GLN A 98 6.77 6.14 13.41
C GLN A 98 5.49 6.20 14.24
N GLU A 99 5.60 6.63 15.48
CA GLU A 99 4.48 6.77 16.36
C GLU A 99 3.46 7.78 15.86
N HIS A 100 3.94 8.78 15.11
CA HIS A 100 3.11 9.89 14.66
C HIS A 100 2.95 9.96 13.14
N ILE A 101 3.31 8.88 12.43
CA ILE A 101 3.32 8.90 10.97
C ILE A 101 1.95 9.22 10.37
N PHE A 102 0.89 8.89 11.09
CA PHE A 102 -0.45 9.15 10.58
C PHE A 102 -1.04 10.47 11.09
N ASP A 103 -0.28 11.25 11.83
CA ASP A 103 -0.70 12.55 12.33
C ASP A 103 -0.35 13.61 11.32
N SER A 104 -1.26 14.49 10.99
CA SER A 104 -1.02 15.54 10.02
C SER A 104 0.08 16.48 10.43
N PHE A 105 0.04 16.95 11.65
CA PHE A 105 1.01 17.92 12.11
C PHE A 105 2.42 17.42 12.07
N THR A 106 2.66 16.23 12.59
CA THR A 106 4.01 15.69 12.66
C THR A 106 4.62 15.56 11.29
N ARG A 107 3.84 15.08 10.33
CA ARG A 107 4.37 14.90 9.01
C ARG A 107 4.72 16.22 8.37
N GLU A 108 3.87 17.18 8.51
CA GLU A 108 4.08 18.49 7.92
C GLU A 108 5.35 19.11 8.48
N HIS A 109 5.52 19.04 9.78
CA HIS A 109 6.68 19.60 10.45
C HIS A 109 7.95 18.87 10.00
N THR A 110 7.91 17.56 9.94
CA THR A 110 9.08 16.76 9.58
C THR A 110 9.50 17.02 8.14
N VAL A 111 8.54 17.13 7.25
CA VAL A 111 8.85 17.38 5.86
C VAL A 111 9.57 18.73 5.74
N THR A 112 9.12 19.73 6.47
CA THR A 112 9.75 21.03 6.43
C THR A 112 11.18 20.94 6.90
N GLU A 113 11.42 20.24 8.00
CA GLU A 113 12.76 20.11 8.55
C GLU A 113 13.69 19.39 7.63
N ASN A 114 13.23 18.34 7.01
CA ASN A 114 14.08 17.52 6.17
C ASN A 114 14.13 17.94 4.72
N GLY A 115 13.33 18.91 4.35
CA GLY A 115 13.30 19.36 2.97
C GLY A 115 12.70 18.34 2.00
N ILE A 116 12.01 17.36 2.52
CA ILE A 116 11.40 16.35 1.67
C ILE A 116 10.06 16.87 1.21
N GLY A 117 9.79 16.82 -0.06
CA GLY A 117 8.57 17.39 -0.60
C GLY A 117 7.32 16.66 -0.14
N GLY A 118 6.20 17.21 -0.46
CA GLY A 118 4.92 16.65 -0.13
C GLY A 118 4.17 17.51 0.84
N THR A 119 2.89 17.25 0.98
CA THR A 119 2.03 18.08 1.79
C THR A 119 2.13 17.76 3.26
N GLY A 120 2.66 16.63 3.63
CA GLY A 120 2.68 16.21 5.01
C GLY A 120 1.37 15.58 5.44
N LEU A 121 0.41 15.48 4.56
CA LEU A 121 -0.90 14.92 4.87
C LEU A 121 -1.16 13.55 4.27
N GLY A 122 -0.26 13.07 3.43
CA GLY A 122 -0.51 11.84 2.68
C GLY A 122 -0.85 10.63 3.54
N MET A 123 -0.10 10.41 4.61
CA MET A 123 -0.35 9.25 5.45
C MET A 123 -1.56 9.44 6.35
N ALA A 124 -1.85 10.66 6.78
CA ALA A 124 -3.05 10.92 7.56
C ALA A 124 -4.29 10.68 6.71
N ILE A 125 -4.26 11.14 5.47
CA ILE A 125 -5.35 10.92 4.53
C ILE A 125 -5.49 9.45 4.23
N THR A 126 -4.38 8.76 4.03
CA THR A 126 -4.38 7.33 3.75
C THR A 126 -5.02 6.56 4.89
N LYS A 127 -4.68 6.89 6.12
CA LYS A 127 -5.26 6.23 7.27
C LYS A 127 -6.77 6.47 7.32
N ASN A 128 -7.19 7.68 7.06
CA ASN A 128 -8.62 8.00 7.05
C ASN A 128 -9.37 7.20 6.00
N ILE A 129 -8.79 7.06 4.83
CA ILE A 129 -9.42 6.28 3.75
C ILE A 129 -9.52 4.82 4.14
N VAL A 130 -8.44 4.26 4.69
CA VAL A 130 -8.43 2.86 5.11
C VAL A 130 -9.47 2.64 6.20
N ASP A 131 -9.58 3.57 7.15
CA ASP A 131 -10.60 3.48 8.21
C ASP A 131 -12.01 3.50 7.62
N MET A 132 -12.25 4.36 6.63
CA MET A 132 -13.54 4.42 5.98
C MET A 132 -13.88 3.16 5.22
N MET A 133 -12.87 2.45 4.76
CA MET A 133 -13.06 1.19 4.06
C MET A 133 -13.18 0.01 5.04
N GLY A 134 -13.14 0.29 6.33
CA GLY A 134 -13.25 -0.76 7.33
C GLY A 134 -12.00 -1.58 7.50
N GLY A 135 -10.87 -1.07 7.06
CA GLY A 135 -9.61 -1.80 7.12
C GLY A 135 -8.68 -1.31 8.21
N ARG A 136 -7.44 -1.72 8.09
CA ARG A 136 -6.43 -1.37 9.07
C ARG A 136 -5.11 -1.12 8.35
N ILE A 137 -4.36 -0.12 8.80
CA ILE A 137 -3.04 0.14 8.26
C ILE A 137 -2.03 0.14 9.40
N GLN A 138 -0.91 -0.50 9.19
CA GLN A 138 0.14 -0.61 10.17
C GLN A 138 1.47 -0.32 9.53
N VAL A 139 2.44 0.10 10.34
CA VAL A 139 3.77 0.40 9.84
C VAL A 139 4.82 -0.19 10.77
N GLU A 140 5.87 -0.73 10.20
CA GLU A 140 7.03 -1.19 10.93
C GLU A 140 8.23 -0.61 10.24
N SER A 141 9.14 -0.02 10.99
CA SER A 141 10.29 0.63 10.39
C SER A 141 11.45 0.64 11.37
N GLU A 142 12.65 0.68 10.81
CA GLU A 142 13.86 0.78 11.61
C GLU A 142 14.84 1.65 10.85
N VAL A 143 15.41 2.64 11.51
CA VAL A 143 16.36 3.55 10.88
C VAL A 143 17.49 2.75 10.27
N GLY A 144 17.80 3.04 9.03
CA GLY A 144 18.86 2.37 8.29
C GLY A 144 18.47 1.05 7.67
N LYS A 145 17.27 0.56 7.94
CA LYS A 145 16.85 -0.74 7.40
C LYS A 145 15.63 -0.66 6.49
N GLY A 146 14.82 0.34 6.65
CA GLY A 146 13.68 0.53 5.76
C GLY A 146 12.36 0.54 6.48
N THR A 147 11.29 0.45 5.72
CA THR A 147 9.93 0.59 6.23
C THR A 147 9.02 -0.40 5.54
N GLU A 148 8.08 -0.94 6.30
CA GLU A 148 7.05 -1.79 5.72
C GLU A 148 5.68 -1.30 6.18
N PHE A 149 4.82 -0.97 5.22
CA PHE A 149 3.42 -0.64 5.50
C PHE A 149 2.57 -1.84 5.16
N THR A 150 1.59 -2.15 6.01
CA THR A 150 0.67 -3.26 5.79
C THR A 150 -0.76 -2.72 5.86
N VAL A 151 -1.53 -2.94 4.81
CA VAL A 151 -2.94 -2.56 4.76
C VAL A 151 -3.75 -3.84 4.69
N THR A 152 -4.69 -4.00 5.59
CA THR A 152 -5.54 -5.19 5.65
C THR A 152 -6.98 -4.75 5.42
N LEU A 153 -7.63 -5.37 4.43
CA LEU A 153 -9.00 -5.04 4.08
C LEU A 153 -9.83 -6.31 3.97
N GLU A 154 -11.00 -6.30 4.60
CA GLU A 154 -11.94 -7.40 4.41
C GLU A 154 -12.77 -7.03 3.19
N CYS A 155 -12.70 -7.81 2.15
CA CYS A 155 -13.35 -7.51 0.89
C CYS A 155 -14.36 -8.58 0.51
N GLU A 156 -15.45 -8.15 -0.07
CA GLU A 156 -16.44 -9.07 -0.58
C GLU A 156 -15.89 -9.68 -1.85
N LEU A 157 -16.09 -10.98 -2.05
CA LEU A 157 -15.64 -11.62 -3.25
C LEU A 157 -16.65 -11.40 -4.36
N SER A 158 -16.12 -11.19 -5.54
CA SER A 158 -16.95 -11.05 -6.70
C SER A 158 -17.30 -12.43 -7.17
N GLY A 159 -17.78 -13.18 -6.31
CA GLY A 159 -17.92 -14.53 -6.53
C GLY A 159 -18.94 -14.90 -7.46
N MET A 160 -19.75 -14.01 -7.61
CA MET A 160 -20.72 -14.28 -8.51
C MET A 160 -20.11 -14.45 -9.79
N THR A 161 -19.09 -13.77 -10.01
CA THR A 161 -18.50 -13.88 -11.27
C THR A 161 -17.94 -15.23 -11.40
N THR A 162 -17.59 -15.78 -10.36
CA THR A 162 -17.00 -16.99 -10.51
C THR A 162 -18.04 -17.95 -10.46
N LYS A 163 -19.03 -17.67 -9.83
CA LYS A 163 -19.90 -18.53 -9.64
C LYS A 163 -20.52 -19.02 -10.73
N PRO A 164 -20.76 -18.31 -11.42
CA PRO A 164 -21.44 -18.75 -12.48
C PRO A 164 -20.90 -19.90 -13.01
N GLU A 165 -19.91 -19.87 -12.95
CA GLU A 165 -19.43 -20.83 -13.43
C GLU A 165 -19.64 -21.80 -12.75
N SER A 166 -19.61 -21.52 -11.89
CA SER A 166 -19.62 -22.47 -11.14
C SER A 166 -20.86 -22.92 -11.24
N ALA A 167 -21.47 -22.18 -11.27
CA ALA A 167 -22.61 -22.58 -11.22
C ALA A 167 -22.70 -23.46 -12.20
N SER A 168 -22.15 -23.36 -12.38
CA SER A 168 -22.34 -24.04 -13.11
C SER A 168 -22.27 -24.88 -13.07
#